data_5322877cbdcf72d505675f377a030af2
#
_entry.id   5322877cbdcf72d505675f377a030af2
#
_cell.length_a   1.000
_cell.length_b   1.000
_cell.length_c   1.000
_cell.angle_alpha   90.00
_cell.angle_beta   90.00
_cell.angle_gamma   90.00
#
_symmetry.space_group_name_H-M   'P 1'
#
loop_
_entity.id
_entity.type
_entity.pdbx_description
1 polymer ?
#
loop_
_entity_poly.entity_id
_entity_poly.type
_entity_poly.pdbx_seq_one_letter_code
_entity_poly.pdbx_strand_id
1 'polypeptide(L)'
;MIKGKINGVKKSILNMLEDLYELNIERGCIFSSELVERMNDITKKLNKEISVAIDRRGKIINIAVGDSRTVELPVIDNKERRLSGVSVIHTHPTGNSKLSSLDISALMELKLDAMVAIGVNEVIDNVEVNIGFCDVYNKTLTYSEMKNISMEEAIEINLIDRINHINKIMQEIQVYEDDTERAILVGIDNEESLDELEGLAEACGVVTIEKVLQKRNKIDSAFYTGQGKVQELAYLRQAKSANVIIFDDELSGSQVRNLQERIGCKVIDRSVLILDIFARRAKSKEAKLQVELAMLKYKFSRLRGFGADLARIRGGVGTKGGVGSRGPGEKKLETDRRHIEERIYDIKAELERVVNTRAVQRENRNKDNISKVALVGYTNAGKSTLRNRLCEISSTNHVNKGGVFEADMLFATLDTTVRAINLEDNRKIALSDTVGFIRKLPHELVEAFKSTLEEVIEADLLLHVVDASNEDAITQIKTVNNVLGELNALDKNIIIVLNKIDAAYEEDMNVLRVELKGEKVVEISAVNEINLERLLDMIGEEIPVKFIEKEFVIPYDAQALVSMLHESCNILCEDYKEEGTYIKAQVYEEMYNKCKEFEI
;
A
#
# COMPACT_ATOMS: atom_id res chain seq x y z
N MET A 1 21.40 35.01 0.10
CA MET A 1 22.35 33.86 0.04
C MET A 1 22.08 33.13 -1.26
N ILE A 2 23.06 33.00 -2.14
CA ILE A 2 22.95 32.37 -3.46
C ILE A 2 22.95 30.84 -3.27
N LYS A 3 22.04 30.15 -3.95
CA LYS A 3 21.90 28.69 -3.87
C LYS A 3 22.50 27.96 -5.09
N GLY A 4 22.64 26.64 -5.04
CA GLY A 4 23.01 25.78 -6.16
C GLY A 4 24.51 25.61 -6.38
N LYS A 5 24.95 25.43 -7.63
CA LYS A 5 26.33 25.05 -8.01
C LYS A 5 27.31 26.24 -8.03
N ILE A 6 27.57 26.83 -6.87
CA ILE A 6 28.48 28.00 -6.70
C ILE A 6 29.95 27.63 -6.47
N ASN A 7 30.27 26.32 -6.28
CA ASN A 7 31.65 25.87 -6.09
C ASN A 7 32.51 26.18 -7.34
N GLY A 8 33.62 26.92 -7.14
CA GLY A 8 34.53 27.30 -8.22
C GLY A 8 34.13 28.61 -8.97
N VAL A 9 33.04 29.26 -8.57
CA VAL A 9 32.67 30.59 -9.11
C VAL A 9 33.57 31.68 -8.54
N LYS A 10 34.07 32.55 -9.42
CA LYS A 10 34.91 33.72 -9.00
C LYS A 10 34.13 34.67 -8.09
N LYS A 11 34.80 35.20 -7.06
CA LYS A 11 34.19 36.14 -6.09
C LYS A 11 33.54 37.37 -6.75
N SER A 12 34.14 37.86 -7.84
CA SER A 12 33.57 38.97 -8.60
C SER A 12 32.19 38.65 -9.22
N ILE A 13 31.98 37.42 -9.66
CA ILE A 13 30.70 36.99 -10.22
C ILE A 13 29.67 36.75 -9.09
N LEU A 14 30.11 36.24 -7.95
CA LEU A 14 29.25 36.09 -6.78
C LEU A 14 28.73 37.44 -6.30
N ASN A 15 29.60 38.48 -6.29
CA ASN A 15 29.17 39.85 -5.96
C ASN A 15 28.11 40.33 -6.98
N MET A 16 28.33 40.12 -8.28
CA MET A 16 27.35 40.50 -9.31
C MET A 16 26.00 39.81 -9.11
N LEU A 17 25.98 38.55 -8.64
CA LEU A 17 24.75 37.82 -8.30
C LEU A 17 24.12 38.38 -7.02
N GLU A 18 24.91 38.80 -6.04
CA GLU A 18 24.41 39.43 -4.81
C GLU A 18 23.80 40.81 -5.11
N ASP A 19 24.40 41.57 -6.02
CA ASP A 19 23.90 42.88 -6.45
C ASP A 19 22.51 42.79 -7.11
N LEU A 20 22.11 41.64 -7.62
CA LEU A 20 20.75 41.44 -8.14
C LEU A 20 19.69 41.57 -7.05
N TYR A 21 19.98 41.22 -5.77
CA TYR A 21 19.02 41.37 -4.67
C TYR A 21 18.65 42.83 -4.38
N GLU A 22 19.46 43.79 -4.82
CA GLU A 22 19.20 45.21 -4.64
C GLU A 22 18.25 45.81 -5.69
N LEU A 23 18.01 45.02 -6.78
CA LEU A 23 17.06 45.42 -7.81
C LEU A 23 15.62 45.30 -7.29
N ASN A 24 14.82 46.31 -7.62
CA ASN A 24 13.39 46.31 -7.35
C ASN A 24 12.63 46.40 -8.68
N ILE A 25 11.79 45.43 -8.95
CA ILE A 25 10.99 45.35 -10.18
C ILE A 25 9.69 46.13 -9.93
N GLU A 26 9.23 46.86 -10.92
CA GLU A 26 7.97 47.58 -10.85
C GLU A 26 6.81 46.63 -10.59
N ARG A 27 5.91 47.03 -9.70
CA ARG A 27 4.78 46.18 -9.31
C ARG A 27 3.84 45.91 -10.50
N GLY A 28 3.65 44.67 -10.82
CA GLY A 28 2.81 44.25 -11.94
C GLY A 28 3.59 43.84 -13.17
N CYS A 29 4.87 44.17 -13.27
CA CYS A 29 5.77 43.66 -14.29
C CYS A 29 6.33 42.28 -13.90
N ILE A 30 6.63 41.47 -14.88
CA ILE A 30 7.23 40.13 -14.67
C ILE A 30 8.72 40.29 -14.31
N PHE A 31 9.40 41.20 -15.01
CA PHE A 31 10.81 41.58 -14.81
C PHE A 31 11.08 43.01 -15.31
N SER A 32 12.26 43.53 -15.07
CA SER A 32 12.77 44.77 -15.65
C SER A 32 13.85 44.49 -16.69
N SER A 33 14.05 45.40 -17.65
CA SER A 33 15.14 45.33 -18.64
C SER A 33 16.50 45.20 -17.96
N GLU A 34 16.73 45.97 -16.90
CA GLU A 34 17.98 45.92 -16.13
C GLU A 34 18.26 44.55 -15.52
N LEU A 35 17.23 43.86 -15.00
CA LEU A 35 17.39 42.49 -14.47
C LEU A 35 17.82 41.54 -15.58
N VAL A 36 17.15 41.56 -16.73
CA VAL A 36 17.46 40.70 -17.87
C VAL A 36 18.87 40.96 -18.39
N GLU A 37 19.27 42.20 -18.54
CA GLU A 37 20.62 42.58 -18.96
C GLU A 37 21.69 42.02 -18.02
N ARG A 38 21.53 42.22 -16.71
CA ARG A 38 22.47 41.70 -15.71
C ARG A 38 22.51 40.17 -15.69
N MET A 39 21.36 39.50 -15.75
CA MET A 39 21.28 38.04 -15.81
C MET A 39 21.96 37.49 -17.08
N ASN A 40 21.73 38.13 -18.24
CA ASN A 40 22.34 37.77 -19.51
C ASN A 40 23.89 37.87 -19.43
N ASP A 41 24.40 38.97 -18.88
CA ASP A 41 25.85 39.21 -18.70
C ASP A 41 26.50 38.21 -17.74
N ILE A 42 25.85 37.90 -16.64
CA ILE A 42 26.36 36.92 -15.67
C ILE A 42 26.33 35.51 -16.27
N THR A 43 25.26 35.16 -16.98
CA THR A 43 25.11 33.85 -17.63
C THR A 43 26.21 33.63 -18.69
N LYS A 44 26.52 34.67 -19.49
CA LYS A 44 27.65 34.61 -20.46
C LYS A 44 29.00 34.35 -19.77
N LYS A 45 29.26 35.02 -18.62
CA LYS A 45 30.52 34.84 -17.88
C LYS A 45 30.62 33.50 -17.19
N LEU A 46 29.50 32.93 -16.75
CA LEU A 46 29.44 31.66 -16.02
C LEU A 46 29.28 30.43 -16.92
N ASN A 47 28.67 30.61 -18.11
CA ASN A 47 28.16 29.54 -18.96
C ASN A 47 27.31 28.54 -18.19
N LYS A 48 26.48 29.04 -17.26
CA LYS A 48 25.53 28.28 -16.42
C LYS A 48 24.20 29.02 -16.37
N GLU A 49 23.15 28.27 -16.12
CA GLU A 49 21.81 28.85 -15.91
C GLU A 49 21.75 29.60 -14.60
N ILE A 50 21.05 30.72 -14.60
CA ILE A 50 20.75 31.52 -13.43
C ILE A 50 19.23 31.57 -13.29
N SER A 51 18.72 31.29 -12.11
CA SER A 51 17.32 31.44 -11.78
C SER A 51 17.14 32.50 -10.71
N VAL A 52 16.16 33.38 -10.90
CA VAL A 52 15.75 34.45 -9.99
C VAL A 52 14.27 34.29 -9.70
N ALA A 53 13.92 34.25 -8.41
CA ALA A 53 12.53 34.22 -7.97
C ALA A 53 12.14 35.60 -7.40
N ILE A 54 10.97 36.09 -7.81
CA ILE A 54 10.48 37.45 -7.53
C ILE A 54 9.09 37.35 -6.89
N ASP A 55 8.87 38.10 -5.81
CA ASP A 55 7.54 38.20 -5.20
C ASP A 55 6.67 39.25 -5.89
N ARG A 56 5.36 39.30 -5.59
CA ARG A 56 4.39 40.26 -6.17
C ARG A 56 4.68 41.73 -5.81
N ARG A 57 5.61 41.96 -4.89
CA ARG A 57 6.06 43.34 -4.53
C ARG A 57 7.24 43.78 -5.40
N GLY A 58 7.72 42.91 -6.28
CA GLY A 58 8.88 43.16 -7.14
C GLY A 58 10.21 42.87 -6.46
N LYS A 59 10.21 42.25 -5.26
CA LYS A 59 11.42 41.95 -4.53
C LYS A 59 11.98 40.58 -4.94
N ILE A 60 13.27 40.52 -5.20
CA ILE A 60 13.98 39.26 -5.45
C ILE A 60 14.15 38.52 -4.14
N ILE A 61 13.57 37.29 -4.05
CA ILE A 61 13.54 36.48 -2.84
C ILE A 61 14.54 35.31 -2.88
N ASN A 62 14.92 34.85 -4.08
CA ASN A 62 15.90 33.79 -4.23
C ASN A 62 16.68 33.90 -5.53
N ILE A 63 17.97 33.55 -5.48
CA ILE A 63 18.85 33.46 -6.65
C ILE A 63 19.55 32.11 -6.58
N ALA A 64 19.51 31.36 -7.68
CA ALA A 64 20.18 30.06 -7.79
C ALA A 64 20.99 29.94 -9.08
N VAL A 65 22.11 29.21 -8.99
CA VAL A 65 22.99 28.89 -10.13
C VAL A 65 22.94 27.39 -10.37
N GLY A 66 22.61 26.98 -11.58
CA GLY A 66 22.45 25.57 -11.93
C GLY A 66 22.90 25.23 -13.35
N ASP A 67 22.45 24.09 -13.81
CA ASP A 67 22.46 23.68 -15.20
C ASP A 67 21.01 23.31 -15.58
N SER A 68 20.75 23.06 -16.87
CA SER A 68 19.42 22.75 -17.42
C SER A 68 18.66 21.60 -16.73
N ARG A 69 19.24 20.99 -15.70
CA ARG A 69 18.70 19.84 -14.96
C ARG A 69 18.58 20.08 -13.44
N THR A 70 19.15 21.12 -12.87
CA THR A 70 19.35 21.27 -11.42
C THR A 70 19.26 22.70 -10.92
N VAL A 71 18.27 23.47 -11.32
CA VAL A 71 18.01 24.78 -10.71
C VAL A 71 17.15 24.57 -9.46
N GLU A 72 17.68 24.91 -8.27
CA GLU A 72 16.92 24.87 -7.04
C GLU A 72 15.86 25.96 -7.02
N LEU A 73 14.59 25.56 -7.02
CA LEU A 73 13.48 26.48 -6.85
C LEU A 73 13.30 26.85 -5.37
N PRO A 74 12.74 28.02 -5.06
CA PRO A 74 12.47 28.39 -3.68
C PRO A 74 11.46 27.47 -3.03
N VAL A 75 11.60 27.23 -1.72
CA VAL A 75 10.55 26.58 -0.93
C VAL A 75 9.39 27.57 -0.79
N ILE A 76 8.27 27.24 -1.39
CA ILE A 76 7.07 28.08 -1.44
C ILE A 76 5.98 27.41 -0.61
N ASP A 77 5.34 28.18 0.29
CA ASP A 77 4.14 27.75 1.00
C ASP A 77 2.96 27.69 0.03
N ASN A 78 2.56 26.48 -0.34
CA ASN A 78 1.47 26.23 -1.26
C ASN A 78 0.12 26.54 -0.58
N LYS A 79 -0.53 27.61 -0.97
CA LYS A 79 -1.89 27.92 -0.52
C LYS A 79 -2.88 27.22 -1.46
N GLU A 80 -3.73 26.39 -0.90
CA GLU A 80 -4.62 25.48 -1.65
C GLU A 80 -5.51 26.16 -2.72
N ARG A 81 -5.83 27.45 -2.57
CA ARG A 81 -6.81 28.14 -3.43
C ARG A 81 -6.29 29.41 -4.10
N ARG A 82 -4.98 29.55 -4.23
CA ARG A 82 -4.34 30.76 -4.83
C ARG A 82 -3.02 30.38 -5.49
N LEU A 83 -2.66 31.15 -6.49
CA LEU A 83 -1.29 31.14 -6.98
C LEU A 83 -0.32 31.55 -5.87
N SER A 84 0.91 31.03 -5.93
CA SER A 84 1.93 31.13 -4.88
C SER A 84 2.38 32.55 -4.55
N GLY A 85 2.23 33.47 -5.49
CA GLY A 85 2.71 34.84 -5.36
C GLY A 85 4.18 35.01 -5.76
N VAL A 86 4.73 34.05 -6.49
CA VAL A 86 6.13 34.04 -6.92
C VAL A 86 6.20 33.81 -8.43
N SER A 87 6.99 34.64 -9.10
CA SER A 87 7.41 34.45 -10.49
C SER A 87 8.87 33.97 -10.52
N VAL A 88 9.20 33.04 -11.41
CA VAL A 88 10.55 32.51 -11.57
C VAL A 88 11.04 32.82 -12.97
N ILE A 89 12.25 33.40 -13.06
CA ILE A 89 12.91 33.76 -14.32
C ILE A 89 14.23 33.03 -14.37
N HIS A 90 14.51 32.36 -15.47
CA HIS A 90 15.78 31.68 -15.66
C HIS A 90 16.37 31.91 -17.06
N THR A 91 17.67 31.75 -17.16
CA THR A 91 18.42 32.00 -18.40
C THR A 91 18.98 30.71 -18.96
N HIS A 92 18.91 30.56 -20.27
CA HIS A 92 19.51 29.43 -20.99
C HIS A 92 20.78 29.86 -21.72
N PRO A 93 21.97 29.37 -21.34
CA PRO A 93 23.25 29.71 -22.00
C PRO A 93 23.31 29.35 -23.47
N THR A 94 22.48 28.38 -23.91
CA THR A 94 22.41 27.91 -25.28
C THR A 94 21.66 28.85 -26.23
N GLY A 95 21.12 29.93 -25.74
CA GLY A 95 20.35 30.91 -26.52
C GLY A 95 18.89 30.48 -26.83
N ASN A 96 18.47 29.32 -26.42
CA ASN A 96 17.10 28.83 -26.62
C ASN A 96 16.21 29.23 -25.42
N SER A 97 15.15 29.97 -25.67
CA SER A 97 14.19 30.42 -24.63
C SER A 97 13.06 29.42 -24.33
N LYS A 98 13.05 28.24 -24.94
CA LYS A 98 11.97 27.28 -24.78
C LYS A 98 11.86 26.74 -23.36
N LEU A 99 10.67 26.85 -22.74
CA LEU A 99 10.37 26.22 -21.47
C LEU A 99 10.47 24.70 -21.60
N SER A 100 11.21 24.07 -20.70
CA SER A 100 11.29 22.61 -20.60
C SER A 100 10.03 22.05 -19.93
N SER A 101 9.81 20.77 -20.06
CA SER A 101 8.74 20.08 -19.33
C SER A 101 8.94 20.14 -17.81
N LEU A 102 10.19 20.29 -17.33
CA LEU A 102 10.50 20.51 -15.91
C LEU A 102 10.01 21.89 -15.44
N ASP A 103 10.20 22.92 -16.27
CA ASP A 103 9.74 24.28 -15.96
C ASP A 103 8.22 24.33 -15.88
N ILE A 104 7.54 23.65 -16.81
CA ILE A 104 6.07 23.55 -16.83
C ILE A 104 5.56 22.76 -15.61
N SER A 105 6.22 21.65 -15.25
CA SER A 105 5.86 20.91 -14.03
C SER A 105 6.04 21.77 -12.79
N ALA A 106 7.14 22.50 -12.68
CA ALA A 106 7.41 23.40 -11.56
C ALA A 106 6.40 24.56 -11.49
N LEU A 107 6.03 25.13 -12.64
CA LEU A 107 4.98 26.14 -12.73
C LEU A 107 3.66 25.63 -12.13
N MET A 108 3.26 24.42 -12.49
CA MET A 108 2.00 23.82 -12.06
C MET A 108 2.03 23.36 -10.60
N GLU A 109 3.06 22.62 -10.19
CA GLU A 109 3.19 22.08 -8.83
C GLU A 109 3.33 23.19 -7.77
N LEU A 110 4.11 24.22 -8.07
CA LEU A 110 4.31 25.35 -7.18
C LEU A 110 3.26 26.45 -7.37
N LYS A 111 2.31 26.28 -8.30
CA LYS A 111 1.27 27.28 -8.63
C LYS A 111 1.90 28.67 -8.84
N LEU A 112 3.00 28.74 -9.60
CA LEU A 112 3.72 30.00 -9.80
C LEU A 112 2.86 31.03 -10.54
N ASP A 113 3.10 32.32 -10.28
CA ASP A 113 2.44 33.39 -11.00
C ASP A 113 2.89 33.42 -12.46
N ALA A 114 4.19 33.19 -12.70
CA ALA A 114 4.78 33.03 -14.02
C ALA A 114 6.09 32.23 -13.94
N MET A 115 6.42 31.51 -15.04
CA MET A 115 7.71 30.89 -15.30
C MET A 115 8.27 31.45 -16.60
N VAL A 116 9.45 32.05 -16.55
CA VAL A 116 10.07 32.76 -17.68
C VAL A 116 11.39 32.12 -18.05
N ALA A 117 11.55 31.79 -19.31
CA ALA A 117 12.83 31.33 -19.87
C ALA A 117 13.37 32.36 -20.84
N ILE A 118 14.63 32.74 -20.65
CA ILE A 118 15.33 33.76 -21.44
C ILE A 118 16.48 33.12 -22.19
N GLY A 119 16.47 33.21 -23.50
CA GLY A 119 17.59 32.79 -24.35
C GLY A 119 18.72 33.80 -24.32
N VAL A 120 19.90 33.42 -23.82
CA VAL A 120 21.07 34.32 -23.77
C VAL A 120 21.57 34.63 -25.17
N ASN A 121 21.69 35.92 -25.54
CA ASN A 121 22.16 36.39 -26.84
C ASN A 121 23.26 37.45 -26.67
N GLU A 122 24.11 37.62 -27.67
CA GLU A 122 25.17 38.64 -27.71
C GLU A 122 24.57 40.03 -27.78
N VAL A 123 23.49 40.20 -28.52
CA VAL A 123 22.75 41.46 -28.65
C VAL A 123 21.47 41.38 -27.85
N ILE A 124 21.29 42.27 -26.92
CA ILE A 124 20.17 42.29 -25.94
C ILE A 124 18.82 42.47 -26.67
N ASP A 125 18.76 43.31 -27.68
CA ASP A 125 17.55 43.55 -28.48
C ASP A 125 17.03 42.29 -29.23
N ASN A 126 17.86 41.25 -29.35
CA ASN A 126 17.50 39.97 -29.96
C ASN A 126 17.25 38.85 -28.94
N VAL A 127 17.01 39.19 -27.67
CA VAL A 127 16.71 38.24 -26.63
C VAL A 127 15.26 37.76 -26.78
N GLU A 128 15.10 36.47 -27.04
CA GLU A 128 13.78 35.83 -27.06
C GLU A 128 13.36 35.37 -25.65
N VAL A 129 12.08 35.56 -25.35
CA VAL A 129 11.49 35.22 -24.07
C VAL A 129 10.30 34.31 -24.28
N ASN A 130 10.22 33.23 -23.50
CA ASN A 130 9.02 32.38 -23.40
C ASN A 130 8.48 32.47 -21.97
N ILE A 131 7.17 32.64 -21.85
CA ILE A 131 6.51 32.80 -20.56
C ILE A 131 5.40 31.76 -20.42
N GLY A 132 5.47 30.96 -19.37
CA GLY A 132 4.41 30.06 -18.94
C GLY A 132 3.60 30.66 -17.79
N PHE A 133 2.29 30.50 -17.83
CA PHE A 133 1.37 30.93 -16.78
C PHE A 133 0.49 29.77 -16.38
N CYS A 134 0.13 29.67 -15.10
CA CYS A 134 -0.99 28.82 -14.69
C CYS A 134 -2.27 29.33 -15.34
N ASP A 135 -3.12 28.41 -15.74
CA ASP A 135 -4.44 28.67 -16.32
C ASP A 135 -5.46 27.64 -15.81
N VAL A 136 -6.75 27.83 -16.05
CA VAL A 136 -7.79 26.89 -15.66
C VAL A 136 -8.65 26.57 -16.88
N TYR A 137 -8.71 25.29 -17.25
CA TYR A 137 -9.54 24.79 -18.32
C TYR A 137 -10.39 23.60 -17.84
N ASN A 138 -11.70 23.62 -18.09
CA ASN A 138 -12.65 22.59 -17.63
C ASN A 138 -12.54 22.24 -16.13
N LYS A 139 -12.39 23.25 -15.28
CA LYS A 139 -12.21 23.13 -13.82
C LYS A 139 -10.89 22.44 -13.37
N THR A 140 -9.96 22.23 -14.26
CA THR A 140 -8.65 21.64 -13.96
C THR A 140 -7.58 22.70 -14.15
N LEU A 141 -6.60 22.75 -13.24
CA LEU A 141 -5.44 23.60 -13.37
C LEU A 141 -4.62 23.13 -14.59
N THR A 142 -4.32 24.03 -15.49
CA THR A 142 -3.53 23.83 -16.71
C THR A 142 -2.52 24.96 -16.85
N TYR A 143 -1.85 25.06 -17.97
CA TYR A 143 -0.95 26.15 -18.27
C TYR A 143 -1.23 26.73 -19.67
N SER A 144 -0.87 27.99 -19.84
CA SER A 144 -0.81 28.66 -21.14
C SER A 144 0.61 29.20 -21.34
N GLU A 145 1.09 29.23 -22.58
CA GLU A 145 2.45 29.63 -22.92
C GLU A 145 2.44 30.72 -23.99
N MET A 146 3.20 31.77 -23.77
CA MET A 146 3.52 32.78 -24.79
C MET A 146 4.93 32.52 -25.27
N LYS A 147 5.08 32.28 -26.60
CA LYS A 147 6.34 31.83 -27.21
C LYS A 147 6.97 32.89 -28.05
N ASN A 148 8.31 32.96 -27.98
CA ASN A 148 9.16 33.82 -28.85
C ASN A 148 8.69 35.27 -28.88
N ILE A 149 8.35 35.82 -27.71
CA ILE A 149 8.00 37.23 -27.59
C ILE A 149 9.26 38.06 -27.38
N SER A 150 9.23 39.33 -27.79
CA SER A 150 10.31 40.26 -27.52
C SER A 150 10.35 40.66 -26.04
N MET A 151 11.49 41.14 -25.59
CA MET A 151 11.64 41.62 -24.20
C MET A 151 10.67 42.80 -23.91
N GLU A 152 10.44 43.68 -24.88
CA GLU A 152 9.52 44.80 -24.76
C GLU A 152 8.08 44.33 -24.57
N GLU A 153 7.60 43.41 -25.40
CA GLU A 153 6.27 42.79 -25.27
C GLU A 153 6.09 42.09 -23.91
N ALA A 154 7.14 41.41 -23.43
CA ALA A 154 7.09 40.72 -22.14
C ALA A 154 6.97 41.67 -20.92
N ILE A 155 7.58 42.86 -21.00
CA ILE A 155 7.50 43.86 -19.94
C ILE A 155 6.11 44.51 -19.91
N GLU A 156 5.44 44.67 -21.06
CA GLU A 156 4.11 45.29 -21.15
C GLU A 156 2.99 44.36 -20.61
N ILE A 157 3.27 43.09 -20.33
CA ILE A 157 2.28 42.16 -19.81
C ILE A 157 1.88 42.57 -18.40
N ASN A 158 0.58 42.87 -18.19
CA ASN A 158 0.01 43.13 -16.87
C ASN A 158 -0.20 41.82 -16.11
N LEU A 159 0.79 41.43 -15.31
CA LEU A 159 0.78 40.21 -14.53
C LEU A 159 -0.33 40.23 -13.45
N ILE A 160 -0.65 41.37 -12.87
CA ILE A 160 -1.63 41.48 -11.77
C ILE A 160 -3.04 41.12 -12.25
N ASP A 161 -3.45 41.63 -13.39
CA ASP A 161 -4.80 41.37 -13.93
C ASP A 161 -4.98 39.86 -14.23
N ARG A 162 -3.93 39.23 -14.79
CA ARG A 162 -3.91 37.81 -15.07
C ARG A 162 -4.00 36.98 -13.79
N ILE A 163 -3.19 37.32 -12.77
CA ILE A 163 -3.20 36.65 -11.47
C ILE A 163 -4.59 36.76 -10.81
N ASN A 164 -5.17 37.99 -10.83
CA ASN A 164 -6.49 38.22 -10.24
C ASN A 164 -7.58 37.40 -10.94
N HIS A 165 -7.53 37.35 -12.27
CA HIS A 165 -8.46 36.53 -13.07
C HIS A 165 -8.36 35.06 -12.68
N ILE A 166 -7.18 34.49 -12.68
CA ILE A 166 -6.98 33.06 -12.33
C ILE A 166 -7.35 32.79 -10.88
N ASN A 167 -6.92 33.61 -9.93
CA ASN A 167 -7.28 33.45 -8.51
C ASN A 167 -8.80 33.52 -8.29
N LYS A 168 -9.53 34.39 -9.03
CA LYS A 168 -10.98 34.47 -8.97
C LYS A 168 -11.61 33.16 -9.45
N ILE A 169 -11.15 32.65 -10.60
CA ILE A 169 -11.61 31.35 -11.12
C ILE A 169 -11.31 30.22 -10.13
N MET A 170 -10.12 30.18 -9.54
CA MET A 170 -9.74 29.17 -8.54
C MET A 170 -10.54 29.24 -7.23
N GLN A 171 -11.07 30.40 -6.89
CA GLN A 171 -11.94 30.58 -5.72
C GLN A 171 -13.41 30.24 -6.00
N GLU A 172 -13.92 30.57 -7.19
CA GLU A 172 -15.31 30.35 -7.60
C GLU A 172 -15.56 28.90 -8.05
N ILE A 173 -14.56 28.27 -8.62
CA ILE A 173 -14.61 26.87 -9.01
C ILE A 173 -13.98 26.09 -7.89
N GLN A 174 -14.67 25.06 -7.34
CA GLN A 174 -13.97 23.93 -6.73
C GLN A 174 -13.10 23.33 -7.85
N VAL A 175 -11.86 23.80 -7.96
CA VAL A 175 -10.85 23.09 -8.74
C VAL A 175 -10.73 21.76 -8.01
N TYR A 176 -11.37 20.73 -8.52
CA TYR A 176 -11.03 19.39 -8.15
C TYR A 176 -9.58 19.23 -8.60
N GLU A 177 -8.65 19.37 -7.66
CA GLU A 177 -7.38 18.71 -7.84
C GLU A 177 -7.77 17.29 -8.16
N ASP A 178 -7.36 16.79 -9.29
CA ASP A 178 -7.54 15.38 -9.63
C ASP A 178 -6.65 14.60 -8.66
N ASP A 179 -7.20 14.32 -7.45
CA ASP A 179 -6.55 13.56 -6.39
C ASP A 179 -6.30 12.11 -6.82
N THR A 180 -6.63 11.77 -8.06
CA THR A 180 -6.41 10.42 -8.59
C THR A 180 -4.90 10.15 -8.65
N GLU A 181 -4.42 9.26 -7.80
CA GLU A 181 -3.07 8.78 -7.88
C GLU A 181 -2.90 7.96 -9.17
N ARG A 182 -2.01 8.43 -10.05
CA ARG A 182 -1.65 7.79 -11.33
C ARG A 182 -0.26 7.20 -11.22
N ALA A 183 -0.19 5.86 -11.27
CA ALA A 183 1.02 5.11 -10.98
C ALA A 183 1.72 4.57 -12.22
N ILE A 184 3.06 4.57 -12.16
CA ILE A 184 3.91 3.69 -12.95
C ILE A 184 4.38 2.57 -12.01
N LEU A 185 4.12 1.32 -12.39
CA LEU A 185 4.56 0.15 -11.65
C LEU A 185 5.93 -0.30 -12.15
N VAL A 186 6.84 -0.64 -11.23
CA VAL A 186 8.22 -1.01 -11.57
C VAL A 186 8.60 -2.32 -10.88
N GLY A 187 9.01 -3.31 -11.67
CA GLY A 187 9.46 -4.61 -11.19
C GLY A 187 10.77 -5.07 -11.84
N ILE A 188 11.40 -6.10 -11.25
CA ILE A 188 12.63 -6.71 -11.76
C ILE A 188 12.49 -8.20 -12.05
N ASP A 189 11.44 -8.85 -11.56
CA ASP A 189 11.25 -10.30 -11.64
C ASP A 189 10.54 -10.73 -12.94
N ASN A 190 9.22 -10.67 -12.96
CA ASN A 190 8.34 -11.13 -14.03
C ASN A 190 7.10 -10.24 -14.18
N GLU A 191 6.32 -10.47 -15.23
CA GLU A 191 5.11 -9.72 -15.53
C GLU A 191 3.97 -10.05 -14.56
N GLU A 192 3.86 -11.32 -14.13
CA GLU A 192 2.81 -11.78 -13.18
C GLU A 192 2.90 -11.05 -11.84
N SER A 193 4.14 -10.73 -11.36
CA SER A 193 4.33 -9.94 -10.15
C SER A 193 3.85 -8.50 -10.31
N LEU A 194 4.01 -7.92 -11.52
CA LEU A 194 3.50 -6.59 -11.85
C LEU A 194 1.97 -6.58 -12.02
N ASP A 195 1.37 -7.67 -12.52
CA ASP A 195 -0.09 -7.82 -12.62
C ASP A 195 -0.72 -7.89 -11.22
N GLU A 196 -0.08 -8.63 -10.30
CA GLU A 196 -0.49 -8.63 -8.90
C GLU A 196 -0.33 -7.26 -8.24
N LEU A 197 0.78 -6.54 -8.52
CA LEU A 197 1.00 -5.19 -8.02
C LEU A 197 -0.06 -4.21 -8.56
N GLU A 198 -0.51 -4.38 -9.80
CA GLU A 198 -1.61 -3.60 -10.37
C GLU A 198 -2.92 -3.84 -9.61
N GLY A 199 -3.29 -5.09 -9.35
CA GLY A 199 -4.46 -5.41 -8.53
C GLY A 199 -4.40 -4.81 -7.11
N LEU A 200 -3.19 -4.73 -6.52
CA LEU A 200 -2.98 -4.03 -5.24
C LEU A 200 -3.17 -2.51 -5.38
N ALA A 201 -2.67 -1.91 -6.46
CA ALA A 201 -2.83 -0.48 -6.73
C ALA A 201 -4.31 -0.12 -6.92
N GLU A 202 -5.05 -0.92 -7.70
CA GLU A 202 -6.49 -0.77 -7.90
C GLU A 202 -7.27 -0.89 -6.58
N ALA A 203 -6.89 -1.82 -5.69
CA ALA A 203 -7.50 -1.95 -4.36
C ALA A 203 -7.29 -0.70 -3.48
N CYS A 204 -6.26 0.10 -3.75
CA CYS A 204 -6.03 1.43 -3.16
C CYS A 204 -6.70 2.57 -3.93
N GLY A 205 -7.37 2.31 -5.05
CA GLY A 205 -7.95 3.35 -5.90
C GLY A 205 -6.89 4.12 -6.71
N VAL A 206 -5.72 3.53 -6.93
CA VAL A 206 -4.63 4.08 -7.74
C VAL A 206 -4.79 3.59 -9.17
N VAL A 207 -4.73 4.50 -10.14
CA VAL A 207 -4.83 4.16 -11.56
C VAL A 207 -3.46 3.81 -12.12
N THR A 208 -3.27 2.59 -12.58
CA THR A 208 -2.05 2.17 -13.27
C THR A 208 -2.01 2.72 -14.70
N ILE A 209 -0.95 3.46 -15.03
CA ILE A 209 -0.76 4.06 -16.35
C ILE A 209 0.22 3.24 -17.18
N GLU A 210 1.24 2.67 -16.55
CA GLU A 210 2.30 1.94 -17.22
C GLU A 210 2.92 0.90 -16.30
N LYS A 211 3.35 -0.23 -16.86
CA LYS A 211 4.15 -1.27 -16.21
C LYS A 211 5.55 -1.28 -16.79
N VAL A 212 6.57 -1.22 -15.98
CA VAL A 212 7.97 -1.19 -16.40
C VAL A 212 8.72 -2.37 -15.77
N LEU A 213 9.05 -3.35 -16.58
CA LEU A 213 9.85 -4.50 -16.17
C LEU A 213 11.31 -4.29 -16.56
N GLN A 214 12.24 -4.47 -15.61
CA GLN A 214 13.67 -4.52 -15.88
C GLN A 214 14.27 -5.80 -15.31
N LYS A 215 14.37 -6.86 -16.09
CA LYS A 215 14.99 -8.12 -15.64
C LYS A 215 16.45 -7.88 -15.20
N ARG A 216 16.74 -8.14 -13.93
CA ARG A 216 18.09 -8.00 -13.34
C ARG A 216 18.33 -9.07 -12.31
N ASN A 217 19.56 -9.63 -12.32
CA ASN A 217 20.00 -10.61 -11.33
C ASN A 217 20.51 -9.96 -10.04
N LYS A 218 20.73 -8.63 -10.03
CA LYS A 218 21.27 -7.92 -8.86
C LYS A 218 20.63 -6.55 -8.74
N ILE A 219 20.05 -6.29 -7.58
CA ILE A 219 19.46 -5.01 -7.20
C ILE A 219 20.55 -3.96 -7.04
N ASP A 220 20.33 -2.74 -7.57
CA ASP A 220 21.22 -1.61 -7.33
C ASP A 220 21.04 -1.08 -5.91
N SER A 221 22.13 -0.89 -5.19
CA SER A 221 22.09 -0.47 -3.78
C SER A 221 21.58 0.97 -3.59
N ALA A 222 21.73 1.83 -4.61
CA ALA A 222 21.36 3.23 -4.53
C ALA A 222 19.96 3.52 -5.10
N PHE A 223 19.54 2.78 -6.15
CA PHE A 223 18.34 3.09 -6.93
C PHE A 223 17.42 1.90 -7.19
N TYR A 224 17.72 0.71 -6.66
CA TYR A 224 17.00 -0.54 -6.95
C TYR A 224 17.13 -0.97 -8.42
N THR A 225 16.77 -0.10 -9.37
CA THR A 225 17.00 -0.26 -10.83
C THR A 225 18.32 0.41 -11.26
N GLY A 226 18.75 0.24 -12.51
CA GLY A 226 19.92 0.94 -13.03
C GLY A 226 19.68 2.45 -13.21
N GLN A 227 20.75 3.27 -13.10
CA GLN A 227 20.65 4.73 -13.26
C GLN A 227 19.97 5.15 -14.58
N GLY A 228 20.24 4.46 -15.70
CA GLY A 228 19.57 4.72 -16.98
C GLY A 228 18.06 4.50 -16.92
N LYS A 229 17.61 3.44 -16.21
CA LYS A 229 16.18 3.17 -16.02
C LYS A 229 15.52 4.24 -15.12
N VAL A 230 16.21 4.74 -14.10
CA VAL A 230 15.71 5.86 -13.27
C VAL A 230 15.46 7.11 -14.12
N GLN A 231 16.35 7.39 -15.08
CA GLN A 231 16.18 8.51 -15.98
C GLN A 231 15.01 8.28 -16.96
N GLU A 232 14.85 7.07 -17.46
CA GLU A 232 13.70 6.68 -18.28
C GLU A 232 12.38 6.82 -17.50
N LEU A 233 12.33 6.39 -16.22
CA LEU A 233 11.17 6.56 -15.34
C LEU A 233 10.82 8.04 -15.12
N ALA A 234 11.82 8.91 -14.98
CA ALA A 234 11.59 10.35 -14.87
C ALA A 234 10.95 10.93 -16.15
N TYR A 235 11.37 10.47 -17.33
CA TYR A 235 10.76 10.85 -18.60
C TYR A 235 9.35 10.28 -18.78
N LEU A 236 9.13 8.99 -18.45
CA LEU A 236 7.81 8.34 -18.52
C LEU A 236 6.81 9.02 -17.57
N ARG A 237 7.23 9.29 -16.33
CA ARG A 237 6.42 10.05 -15.37
C ARG A 237 5.90 11.34 -15.99
N GLN A 238 6.78 12.09 -16.63
CA GLN A 238 6.48 13.38 -17.21
C GLN A 238 5.59 13.27 -18.45
N ALA A 239 5.92 12.32 -19.35
CA ALA A 239 5.16 12.09 -20.60
C ALA A 239 3.73 11.60 -20.32
N LYS A 240 3.54 10.80 -19.28
CA LYS A 240 2.25 10.18 -18.91
C LYS A 240 1.54 10.89 -17.75
N SER A 241 2.08 11.99 -17.22
CA SER A 241 1.55 12.73 -16.07
C SER A 241 1.30 11.83 -14.84
N ALA A 242 2.21 10.88 -14.60
CA ALA A 242 2.16 10.06 -13.39
C ALA A 242 2.62 10.87 -12.17
N ASN A 243 1.97 10.68 -11.02
CA ASN A 243 2.27 11.38 -9.78
C ASN A 243 2.85 10.45 -8.69
N VAL A 244 2.81 9.13 -8.92
CA VAL A 244 3.41 8.13 -8.02
C VAL A 244 4.12 7.05 -8.83
N ILE A 245 5.24 6.53 -8.30
CA ILE A 245 5.90 5.33 -8.81
C ILE A 245 5.89 4.27 -7.72
N ILE A 246 5.45 3.06 -8.06
CA ILE A 246 5.30 1.94 -7.14
C ILE A 246 6.27 0.85 -7.54
N PHE A 247 7.14 0.47 -6.62
CA PHE A 247 8.10 -0.63 -6.82
C PHE A 247 7.57 -1.93 -6.24
N ASP A 248 7.82 -3.03 -6.95
CA ASP A 248 7.33 -4.36 -6.61
C ASP A 248 8.05 -5.02 -5.43
N ASP A 249 9.25 -4.58 -5.10
CA ASP A 249 10.01 -5.05 -3.96
C ASP A 249 10.16 -3.95 -2.91
N GLU A 250 10.50 -4.36 -1.69
CA GLU A 250 10.76 -3.45 -0.60
C GLU A 250 12.01 -2.60 -0.87
N LEU A 251 11.88 -1.28 -0.70
CA LEU A 251 12.95 -0.31 -0.89
C LEU A 251 13.57 0.10 0.45
N SER A 252 14.87 0.24 0.49
CA SER A 252 15.53 0.91 1.62
C SER A 252 15.18 2.41 1.66
N GLY A 253 15.27 3.02 2.84
CA GLY A 253 15.04 4.46 2.99
C GLY A 253 15.93 5.33 2.10
N SER A 254 17.18 4.92 1.87
CA SER A 254 18.12 5.58 0.95
C SER A 254 17.69 5.46 -0.52
N GLN A 255 17.22 4.28 -0.94
CA GLN A 255 16.70 4.07 -2.29
C GLN A 255 15.47 4.95 -2.56
N VAL A 256 14.49 4.98 -1.63
CA VAL A 256 13.30 5.83 -1.79
C VAL A 256 13.69 7.28 -1.96
N ARG A 257 14.56 7.80 -1.10
CA ARG A 257 15.02 9.19 -1.19
C ARG A 257 15.72 9.48 -2.51
N ASN A 258 16.69 8.65 -2.90
CA ASN A 258 17.45 8.85 -4.13
C ASN A 258 16.53 8.80 -5.37
N LEU A 259 15.53 7.90 -5.37
CA LEU A 259 14.54 7.79 -6.43
C LEU A 259 13.63 9.02 -6.46
N GLN A 260 13.10 9.47 -5.30
CA GLN A 260 12.27 10.67 -5.24
C GLN A 260 13.02 11.92 -5.70
N GLU A 261 14.28 12.09 -5.30
CA GLU A 261 15.12 13.22 -5.72
C GLU A 261 15.41 13.20 -7.24
N ARG A 262 15.53 12.02 -7.85
CA ARG A 262 15.84 11.88 -9.28
C ARG A 262 14.62 11.92 -10.17
N ILE A 263 13.52 11.32 -9.74
CA ILE A 263 12.30 11.18 -10.52
C ILE A 263 11.38 12.39 -10.32
N GLY A 264 11.42 13.01 -9.13
CA GLY A 264 10.65 14.21 -8.79
C GLY A 264 9.18 13.94 -8.49
N CYS A 265 8.81 12.74 -8.00
CA CYS A 265 7.46 12.43 -7.54
C CYS A 265 7.49 11.48 -6.33
N LYS A 266 6.31 11.20 -5.77
CA LYS A 266 6.13 10.21 -4.71
C LYS A 266 6.60 8.83 -5.18
N VAL A 267 7.45 8.19 -4.39
CA VAL A 267 7.91 6.82 -4.60
C VAL A 267 7.51 5.98 -3.41
N ILE A 268 6.80 4.90 -3.65
CA ILE A 268 6.41 3.91 -2.65
C ILE A 268 6.79 2.52 -3.13
N ASP A 269 6.74 1.55 -2.24
CA ASP A 269 6.93 0.15 -2.57
C ASP A 269 5.69 -0.69 -2.23
N ARG A 270 5.74 -1.96 -2.62
CA ARG A 270 4.67 -2.94 -2.39
C ARG A 270 4.24 -3.00 -0.92
N SER A 271 5.19 -2.90 0.02
CA SER A 271 4.91 -2.95 1.46
C SER A 271 4.03 -1.79 1.92
N VAL A 272 4.29 -0.56 1.44
CA VAL A 272 3.45 0.61 1.74
C VAL A 272 2.06 0.43 1.17
N LEU A 273 1.95 -0.09 -0.05
CA LEU A 273 0.65 -0.29 -0.72
C LEU A 273 -0.21 -1.31 0.05
N ILE A 274 0.37 -2.44 0.47
CA ILE A 274 -0.31 -3.44 1.29
C ILE A 274 -0.76 -2.85 2.62
N LEU A 275 0.09 -2.08 3.29
CA LEU A 275 -0.24 -1.40 4.55
C LEU A 275 -1.41 -0.41 4.38
N ASP A 276 -1.47 0.31 3.25
CA ASP A 276 -2.56 1.24 2.96
C ASP A 276 -3.88 0.51 2.72
N ILE A 277 -3.86 -0.62 1.99
CA ILE A 277 -5.04 -1.48 1.83
C ILE A 277 -5.56 -1.94 3.20
N PHE A 278 -4.67 -2.42 4.07
CA PHE A 278 -5.05 -2.87 5.40
C PHE A 278 -5.58 -1.73 6.27
N ALA A 279 -5.00 -0.53 6.19
CA ALA A 279 -5.49 0.64 6.92
C ALA A 279 -6.93 1.00 6.51
N ARG A 280 -7.24 0.92 5.23
CA ARG A 280 -8.59 1.18 4.70
C ARG A 280 -9.60 0.09 5.08
N ARG A 281 -9.15 -1.16 5.23
CA ARG A 281 -10.00 -2.33 5.53
C ARG A 281 -10.20 -2.58 7.02
N ALA A 282 -9.31 -2.12 7.89
CA ALA A 282 -9.37 -2.31 9.33
C ALA A 282 -10.63 -1.65 9.93
N LYS A 283 -11.59 -2.46 10.38
CA LYS A 283 -12.82 -2.00 11.01
C LYS A 283 -12.74 -2.12 12.53
N SER A 284 -12.24 -3.25 13.04
CA SER A 284 -12.11 -3.49 14.47
C SER A 284 -11.00 -2.62 15.11
N LYS A 285 -11.12 -2.35 16.41
CA LYS A 285 -10.08 -1.64 17.18
C LYS A 285 -8.75 -2.38 17.10
N GLU A 286 -8.78 -3.69 17.17
CA GLU A 286 -7.60 -4.54 17.12
C GLU A 286 -6.92 -4.47 15.77
N ALA A 287 -7.65 -4.66 14.65
CA ALA A 287 -7.09 -4.55 13.32
C ALA A 287 -6.44 -3.17 13.08
N LYS A 288 -7.06 -2.09 13.57
CA LYS A 288 -6.48 -0.74 13.48
C LYS A 288 -5.15 -0.63 14.24
N LEU A 289 -5.08 -1.19 15.45
CA LEU A 289 -3.85 -1.20 16.26
C LEU A 289 -2.75 -2.04 15.61
N GLN A 290 -3.10 -3.20 15.02
CA GLN A 290 -2.16 -4.06 14.31
C GLN A 290 -1.60 -3.37 13.07
N VAL A 291 -2.44 -2.73 12.27
CA VAL A 291 -2.01 -1.96 11.09
C VAL A 291 -1.14 -0.78 11.51
N GLU A 292 -1.52 -0.03 12.56
CA GLU A 292 -0.71 1.06 13.09
C GLU A 292 0.67 0.55 13.56
N LEU A 293 0.70 -0.60 14.25
CA LEU A 293 1.94 -1.25 14.69
C LEU A 293 2.84 -1.60 13.50
N ALA A 294 2.28 -2.22 12.46
CA ALA A 294 3.00 -2.58 11.24
C ALA A 294 3.56 -1.34 10.52
N MET A 295 2.74 -0.29 10.37
CA MET A 295 3.18 0.98 9.77
C MET A 295 4.31 1.64 10.55
N LEU A 296 4.24 1.62 11.88
CA LEU A 296 5.28 2.19 12.73
C LEU A 296 6.58 1.38 12.67
N LYS A 297 6.51 0.05 12.70
CA LYS A 297 7.67 -0.83 12.52
C LYS A 297 8.34 -0.60 11.17
N TYR A 298 7.56 -0.54 10.10
CA TYR A 298 8.03 -0.25 8.76
C TYR A 298 8.71 1.12 8.66
N LYS A 299 8.12 2.17 9.23
CA LYS A 299 8.75 3.51 9.30
C LYS A 299 10.03 3.49 10.13
N PHE A 300 10.03 2.77 11.24
CA PHE A 300 11.17 2.66 12.14
C PHE A 300 12.36 1.97 11.48
N SER A 301 12.15 0.87 10.74
CA SER A 301 13.21 0.16 10.01
C SER A 301 13.91 1.07 9.01
N ARG A 302 13.15 1.93 8.32
CA ARG A 302 13.67 2.92 7.37
C ARG A 302 14.46 4.05 8.03
N LEU A 303 14.01 4.56 9.17
CA LEU A 303 14.76 5.57 9.93
C LEU A 303 16.10 5.02 10.45
N ARG A 304 16.19 3.73 10.71
CA ARG A 304 17.42 3.05 11.13
C ARG A 304 18.49 3.03 10.03
N GLY A 305 18.09 2.84 8.76
CA GLY A 305 18.96 2.93 7.60
C GLY A 305 19.59 4.32 7.41
N PHE A 306 18.82 5.38 7.65
CA PHE A 306 19.30 6.77 7.57
C PHE A 306 20.45 7.08 8.54
N GLY A 307 20.42 6.57 9.77
CA GLY A 307 21.48 6.80 10.77
C GLY A 307 22.80 6.11 10.42
N ALA A 308 22.73 4.91 9.84
CA ALA A 308 23.92 4.15 9.42
C ALA A 308 24.60 4.75 8.18
N ASP A 309 23.83 5.25 7.22
CA ASP A 309 24.36 5.89 6.00
C ASP A 309 24.99 7.26 6.29
N LEU A 310 24.39 8.07 7.17
CA LEU A 310 24.99 9.32 7.66
C LEU A 310 26.30 9.07 8.43
N ALA A 311 26.39 8.00 9.21
CA ALA A 311 27.61 7.60 9.90
C ALA A 311 28.71 7.14 8.93
N ARG A 312 28.37 6.44 7.83
CA ARG A 312 29.31 6.01 6.78
C ARG A 312 29.84 7.17 5.95
N ILE A 313 29.00 8.16 5.62
CA ILE A 313 29.42 9.36 4.87
C ILE A 313 30.40 10.20 5.70
N ARG A 314 30.26 10.25 7.03
CA ARG A 314 31.20 10.94 7.94
C ARG A 314 32.48 10.15 8.24
N GLY A 315 32.46 8.83 8.16
CA GLY A 315 33.65 7.99 8.42
C GLY A 315 34.71 8.04 7.35
N GLY A 316 34.47 8.68 6.20
CA GLY A 316 35.40 8.78 5.07
C GLY A 316 36.34 9.99 5.08
N VAL A 317 36.20 10.94 6.00
CA VAL A 317 37.11 12.10 6.11
C VAL A 317 37.74 12.09 7.51
N GLY A 318 38.99 11.60 7.56
CA GLY A 318 39.78 11.57 8.79
C GLY A 318 39.91 12.95 9.43
N THR A 319 39.15 13.18 10.48
CA THR A 319 39.43 14.25 11.44
C THR A 319 39.27 13.69 12.85
N LYS A 320 40.40 13.65 13.54
CA LYS A 320 40.49 13.35 14.96
C LYS A 320 39.66 14.30 15.80
N GLY A 321 38.82 13.73 16.66
CA GLY A 321 38.46 14.30 17.95
C GLY A 321 37.57 15.54 17.96
N GLY A 322 36.31 15.33 18.32
CA GLY A 322 35.41 16.37 18.79
C GLY A 322 34.18 15.77 19.42
N VAL A 323 34.17 15.63 20.75
CA VAL A 323 32.99 15.30 21.54
C VAL A 323 31.99 16.44 21.36
N GLY A 324 30.78 16.16 20.78
CA GLY A 324 29.62 16.99 21.02
C GLY A 324 29.11 17.91 19.92
N SER A 325 29.06 17.48 18.65
CA SER A 325 28.30 18.25 17.65
C SER A 325 27.37 17.36 16.86
N ARG A 326 26.28 16.90 17.50
CA ARG A 326 25.11 16.35 16.78
C ARG A 326 24.39 17.52 16.11
N GLY A 327 24.28 17.47 14.77
CA GLY A 327 23.55 18.50 14.01
C GLY A 327 22.05 18.54 14.35
N PRO A 328 21.33 19.66 14.08
CA PRO A 328 19.90 19.80 14.37
C PRO A 328 19.04 18.69 13.73
N GLY A 329 19.43 18.19 12.55
CA GLY A 329 18.76 17.08 11.88
C GLY A 329 18.91 15.71 12.56
N GLU A 330 20.10 15.43 13.17
CA GLU A 330 20.32 14.21 13.93
C GLU A 330 19.47 14.17 15.22
N LYS A 331 19.34 15.33 15.91
CA LYS A 331 18.47 15.44 17.09
C LYS A 331 17.01 15.22 16.73
N LYS A 332 16.53 15.72 15.59
CA LYS A 332 15.15 15.52 15.14
C LYS A 332 14.88 14.06 14.82
N LEU A 333 15.75 13.41 14.05
CA LEU A 333 15.63 11.97 13.73
C LEU A 333 15.65 11.08 14.99
N GLU A 334 16.51 11.40 15.97
CA GLU A 334 16.58 10.65 17.23
C GLU A 334 15.31 10.87 18.09
N THR A 335 14.74 12.07 18.06
CA THR A 335 13.47 12.38 18.73
C THR A 335 12.31 11.65 18.07
N ASP A 336 12.20 11.73 16.74
CA ASP A 336 11.15 11.06 15.97
C ASP A 336 11.22 9.53 16.18
N ARG A 337 12.44 8.97 16.19
CA ARG A 337 12.67 7.56 16.47
C ARG A 337 12.17 7.16 17.87
N ARG A 338 12.48 7.95 18.89
CA ARG A 338 12.04 7.68 20.27
C ARG A 338 10.53 7.72 20.40
N HIS A 339 9.87 8.70 19.76
CA HIS A 339 8.40 8.77 19.75
C HIS A 339 7.77 7.55 19.06
N ILE A 340 8.37 7.07 17.98
CA ILE A 340 7.89 5.85 17.32
C ILE A 340 8.09 4.62 18.23
N GLU A 341 9.23 4.49 18.91
CA GLU A 341 9.50 3.39 19.85
C GLU A 341 8.51 3.41 21.05
N GLU A 342 8.26 4.57 21.63
CA GLU A 342 7.27 4.76 22.70
C GLU A 342 5.87 4.34 22.22
N ARG A 343 5.47 4.79 21.03
CA ARG A 343 4.16 4.43 20.47
C ARG A 343 4.02 2.95 20.16
N ILE A 344 5.08 2.31 19.63
CA ILE A 344 5.12 0.85 19.41
C ILE A 344 4.93 0.10 20.73
N TYR A 345 5.57 0.56 21.82
CA TYR A 345 5.43 -0.05 23.13
C TYR A 345 3.98 0.06 23.64
N ASP A 346 3.38 1.23 23.54
CA ASP A 346 1.99 1.47 23.99
C ASP A 346 1.00 0.59 23.22
N ILE A 347 1.14 0.51 21.89
CA ILE A 347 0.27 -0.33 21.05
C ILE A 347 0.42 -1.81 21.40
N LYS A 348 1.64 -2.30 21.63
CA LYS A 348 1.85 -3.69 22.05
C LYS A 348 1.15 -4.01 23.37
N ALA A 349 1.27 -3.12 24.37
CA ALA A 349 0.59 -3.28 25.63
C ALA A 349 -0.95 -3.24 25.51
N GLU A 350 -1.46 -2.46 24.55
CA GLU A 350 -2.91 -2.40 24.27
C GLU A 350 -3.40 -3.68 23.58
N LEU A 351 -2.63 -4.20 22.62
CA LEU A 351 -2.91 -5.48 21.93
C LEU A 351 -2.88 -6.66 22.91
N GLU A 352 -1.92 -6.74 23.82
CA GLU A 352 -1.85 -7.79 24.82
C GLU A 352 -3.12 -7.84 25.70
N ARG A 353 -3.70 -6.69 26.06
CA ARG A 353 -4.98 -6.65 26.80
C ARG A 353 -6.14 -7.21 25.98
N VAL A 354 -6.18 -6.93 24.68
CA VAL A 354 -7.21 -7.45 23.77
C VAL A 354 -7.07 -8.97 23.62
N VAL A 355 -5.85 -9.48 23.43
CA VAL A 355 -5.54 -10.91 23.34
C VAL A 355 -5.98 -11.65 24.60
N ASN A 356 -5.66 -11.11 25.80
CA ASN A 356 -6.07 -11.72 27.08
C ASN A 356 -7.60 -11.79 27.22
N THR A 357 -8.33 -10.77 26.77
CA THR A 357 -9.81 -10.80 26.79
C THR A 357 -10.36 -11.88 25.85
N ARG A 358 -9.73 -12.08 24.68
CA ARG A 358 -10.09 -13.16 23.75
C ARG A 358 -9.76 -14.54 24.31
N ALA A 359 -8.63 -14.71 25.00
CA ALA A 359 -8.25 -15.97 25.60
C ALA A 359 -9.33 -16.48 26.57
N VAL A 360 -9.90 -15.59 27.40
CA VAL A 360 -11.03 -15.92 28.29
C VAL A 360 -12.29 -16.33 27.52
N GLN A 361 -12.60 -15.64 26.43
CA GLN A 361 -13.74 -16.00 25.57
C GLN A 361 -13.52 -17.33 24.82
N ARG A 362 -12.27 -17.64 24.48
CA ARG A 362 -11.87 -18.90 23.83
C ARG A 362 -11.95 -20.08 24.81
N GLU A 363 -11.52 -19.94 26.05
CA GLU A 363 -11.68 -20.97 27.08
C GLU A 363 -13.14 -21.41 27.22
N ASN A 364 -14.07 -20.49 27.11
CA ASN A 364 -15.50 -20.81 27.13
C ASN A 364 -15.94 -21.60 25.89
N ARG A 365 -15.44 -21.25 24.68
CA ARG A 365 -15.70 -21.99 23.43
C ARG A 365 -15.04 -23.39 23.41
N ASN A 366 -13.86 -23.53 24.01
CA ASN A 366 -13.19 -24.82 24.13
C ASN A 366 -13.93 -25.79 25.08
N LYS A 367 -14.71 -25.26 26.03
CA LYS A 367 -15.60 -26.07 26.88
C LYS A 367 -16.78 -26.68 26.10
N ASP A 368 -17.20 -26.00 25.03
CA ASP A 368 -18.31 -26.48 24.16
C ASP A 368 -17.86 -27.54 23.13
N ASN A 369 -16.60 -27.96 23.16
CA ASN A 369 -16.02 -29.01 22.28
C ASN A 369 -16.24 -28.80 20.78
N ILE A 370 -16.38 -27.55 20.30
CA ILE A 370 -16.61 -27.20 18.91
C ILE A 370 -15.28 -27.25 18.16
N SER A 371 -15.20 -28.11 17.13
CA SER A 371 -14.01 -28.21 16.28
C SER A 371 -13.84 -26.94 15.41
N LYS A 372 -12.59 -26.51 15.25
CA LYS A 372 -12.23 -25.27 14.54
C LYS A 372 -11.68 -25.61 13.18
N VAL A 373 -12.25 -25.00 12.14
CA VAL A 373 -11.80 -25.11 10.74
C VAL A 373 -11.42 -23.72 10.24
N ALA A 374 -10.21 -23.57 9.73
CA ALA A 374 -9.77 -22.29 9.20
C ALA A 374 -9.54 -22.32 7.69
N LEU A 375 -10.09 -21.34 6.98
CA LEU A 375 -9.84 -21.10 5.57
C LEU A 375 -8.51 -20.36 5.41
N VAL A 376 -7.57 -20.96 4.71
CA VAL A 376 -6.29 -20.37 4.34
C VAL A 376 -6.14 -20.38 2.82
N GLY A 377 -5.29 -19.52 2.27
CA GLY A 377 -5.07 -19.49 0.83
C GLY A 377 -4.74 -18.09 0.33
N TYR A 378 -4.39 -18.02 -0.93
CA TYR A 378 -3.97 -16.78 -1.58
C TYR A 378 -5.10 -15.74 -1.62
N THR A 379 -4.76 -14.45 -1.79
CA THR A 379 -5.78 -13.40 -2.03
C THR A 379 -6.58 -13.73 -3.29
N ASN A 380 -7.88 -13.44 -3.26
CA ASN A 380 -8.81 -13.70 -4.36
C ASN A 380 -9.01 -15.18 -4.74
N ALA A 381 -8.56 -16.16 -3.93
CA ALA A 381 -8.84 -17.59 -4.17
C ALA A 381 -10.32 -17.98 -3.90
N GLY A 382 -11.15 -17.06 -3.40
CA GLY A 382 -12.57 -17.29 -3.14
C GLY A 382 -12.88 -17.79 -1.74
N LYS A 383 -12.01 -17.56 -0.73
CA LYS A 383 -12.21 -17.98 0.68
C LYS A 383 -13.53 -17.49 1.27
N SER A 384 -13.80 -16.19 1.16
CA SER A 384 -14.98 -15.56 1.74
C SER A 384 -16.26 -15.99 1.03
N THR A 385 -16.20 -16.20 -0.29
CA THR A 385 -17.29 -16.78 -1.09
C THR A 385 -17.59 -18.20 -0.63
N LEU A 386 -16.56 -19.03 -0.51
CA LEU A 386 -16.70 -20.42 -0.03
C LEU A 386 -17.32 -20.45 1.37
N ARG A 387 -16.81 -19.64 2.32
CA ARG A 387 -17.40 -19.54 3.66
C ARG A 387 -18.89 -19.21 3.61
N ASN A 388 -19.28 -18.20 2.82
CA ASN A 388 -20.68 -17.78 2.72
C ASN A 388 -21.55 -18.91 2.20
N ARG A 389 -21.12 -19.62 1.15
CA ARG A 389 -21.85 -20.75 0.57
C ARG A 389 -21.97 -21.93 1.53
N LEU A 390 -20.90 -22.31 2.22
CA LEU A 390 -20.96 -23.36 3.25
C LEU A 390 -21.93 -23.00 4.38
N CYS A 391 -21.97 -21.73 4.80
CA CYS A 391 -22.93 -21.25 5.79
C CYS A 391 -24.38 -21.29 5.27
N GLU A 392 -24.63 -21.00 4.00
CA GLU A 392 -25.96 -21.05 3.38
C GLU A 392 -26.48 -22.48 3.29
N ILE A 393 -25.68 -23.42 2.83
CA ILE A 393 -26.03 -24.84 2.72
C ILE A 393 -26.34 -25.43 4.10
N SER A 394 -25.52 -25.14 5.11
CA SER A 394 -25.71 -25.65 6.47
C SER A 394 -26.86 -25.00 7.23
N SER A 395 -27.42 -23.88 6.73
CA SER A 395 -28.46 -23.05 7.38
C SER A 395 -29.88 -23.41 6.94
N THR A 396 -30.18 -24.65 6.52
CA THR A 396 -31.53 -25.05 6.08
C THR A 396 -32.62 -24.84 7.13
N ASN A 397 -32.29 -24.39 8.36
CA ASN A 397 -33.26 -23.96 9.36
C ASN A 397 -32.70 -22.79 10.18
N HIS A 398 -33.28 -21.61 10.00
CA HIS A 398 -33.20 -20.35 10.76
C HIS A 398 -32.33 -19.21 10.18
N VAL A 399 -33.11 -18.26 9.70
CA VAL A 399 -32.89 -16.84 9.42
C VAL A 399 -31.77 -16.19 10.25
N ASN A 400 -30.66 -15.84 9.55
CA ASN A 400 -29.96 -14.59 9.84
C ASN A 400 -29.29 -14.09 8.54
N LYS A 401 -30.01 -13.19 7.85
CA LYS A 401 -29.53 -12.47 6.67
C LYS A 401 -28.50 -11.42 7.11
N GLY A 402 -27.25 -11.76 7.10
CA GLY A 402 -26.14 -10.84 7.15
C GLY A 402 -25.11 -11.24 6.10
N GLY A 403 -25.47 -11.08 4.82
CA GLY A 403 -24.54 -11.28 3.72
C GLY A 403 -23.35 -10.33 3.89
N VAL A 404 -22.14 -10.87 4.02
CA VAL A 404 -20.91 -10.09 3.94
C VAL A 404 -20.67 -9.81 2.47
N PHE A 405 -20.44 -8.56 2.14
CA PHE A 405 -20.19 -8.06 0.79
C PHE A 405 -19.05 -8.87 0.14
N GLU A 406 -19.33 -9.57 -0.93
CA GLU A 406 -18.36 -10.20 -1.79
C GLU A 406 -17.83 -9.13 -2.74
N ALA A 407 -16.56 -8.78 -2.59
CA ALA A 407 -15.87 -7.91 -3.52
C ALA A 407 -14.74 -8.71 -4.19
N ASP A 408 -14.71 -8.71 -5.50
CA ASP A 408 -13.61 -9.26 -6.30
C ASP A 408 -12.41 -8.31 -6.21
N MET A 409 -11.84 -8.22 -5.01
CA MET A 409 -10.73 -7.33 -4.67
C MET A 409 -9.76 -8.02 -3.74
N LEU A 410 -8.46 -7.73 -3.92
CA LEU A 410 -7.41 -8.24 -3.04
C LEU A 410 -7.64 -7.79 -1.59
N PHE A 411 -7.41 -8.69 -0.63
CA PHE A 411 -7.61 -8.47 0.81
C PHE A 411 -9.03 -8.03 1.20
N ALA A 412 -10.06 -8.64 0.63
CA ALA A 412 -11.46 -8.34 0.98
C ALA A 412 -11.76 -8.58 2.47
N THR A 413 -11.09 -9.53 3.11
CA THR A 413 -11.21 -9.86 4.53
C THR A 413 -9.92 -9.52 5.27
N LEU A 414 -9.99 -8.67 6.29
CA LEU A 414 -8.92 -8.36 7.23
C LEU A 414 -9.27 -8.77 8.66
N ASP A 415 -10.51 -8.51 9.10
CA ASP A 415 -11.01 -8.96 10.39
C ASP A 415 -11.47 -10.42 10.27
N THR A 416 -10.95 -11.31 11.12
CA THR A 416 -11.37 -12.71 11.16
C THR A 416 -12.84 -12.81 11.52
N THR A 417 -13.60 -13.53 10.73
CA THR A 417 -15.01 -13.79 11.01
C THR A 417 -15.22 -15.28 11.23
N VAL A 418 -15.77 -15.63 12.39
CA VAL A 418 -16.08 -17.02 12.75
C VAL A 418 -17.57 -17.25 12.58
N ARG A 419 -17.96 -18.34 11.92
CA ARG A 419 -19.33 -18.78 11.73
C ARG A 419 -19.47 -20.23 12.18
N ALA A 420 -20.56 -20.54 12.85
CA ALA A 420 -20.91 -21.92 13.17
C ALA A 420 -21.65 -22.53 11.98
N ILE A 421 -21.24 -23.71 11.56
CA ILE A 421 -21.92 -24.53 10.58
C ILE A 421 -22.22 -25.92 11.16
N ASN A 422 -23.29 -26.54 10.73
CA ASN A 422 -23.66 -27.89 11.12
C ASN A 422 -23.29 -28.85 10.00
N LEU A 423 -22.62 -29.96 10.31
CA LEU A 423 -22.38 -31.05 9.41
C LEU A 423 -23.62 -31.97 9.36
N GLU A 424 -23.68 -32.89 8.39
CA GLU A 424 -24.80 -33.82 8.24
C GLU A 424 -25.01 -34.75 9.45
N ASP A 425 -23.93 -35.02 10.17
CA ASP A 425 -23.93 -35.84 11.40
C ASP A 425 -24.26 -35.02 12.68
N ASN A 426 -24.84 -33.82 12.54
CA ASN A 426 -25.19 -32.88 13.59
C ASN A 426 -24.00 -32.31 14.39
N ARG A 427 -22.75 -32.58 13.99
CA ARG A 427 -21.58 -31.89 14.60
C ARG A 427 -21.57 -30.43 14.23
N LYS A 428 -21.28 -29.58 15.22
CA LYS A 428 -21.07 -28.15 15.02
C LYS A 428 -19.59 -27.87 14.86
N ILE A 429 -19.24 -27.13 13.83
CA ILE A 429 -17.89 -26.66 13.60
C ILE A 429 -17.85 -25.13 13.55
N ALA A 430 -16.75 -24.55 13.98
CA ALA A 430 -16.48 -23.11 13.87
C ALA A 430 -15.60 -22.87 12.63
N LEU A 431 -16.20 -22.36 11.57
CA LEU A 431 -15.48 -22.00 10.35
C LEU A 431 -15.00 -20.55 10.43
N SER A 432 -13.69 -20.37 10.36
CA SER A 432 -13.04 -19.05 10.38
C SER A 432 -12.47 -18.69 9.00
N ASP A 433 -12.73 -17.45 8.56
CA ASP A 433 -12.11 -16.87 7.37
C ASP A 433 -10.91 -16.03 7.80
N THR A 434 -9.78 -16.22 7.11
CA THR A 434 -8.53 -15.54 7.44
C THR A 434 -8.10 -14.56 6.35
N VAL A 435 -7.13 -13.72 6.67
CA VAL A 435 -6.50 -12.81 5.70
C VAL A 435 -5.86 -13.63 4.57
N GLY A 436 -6.09 -13.23 3.33
CA GLY A 436 -5.45 -13.86 2.18
C GLY A 436 -3.94 -13.60 2.16
N PHE A 437 -3.17 -14.62 1.82
CA PHE A 437 -1.74 -14.51 1.62
C PHE A 437 -1.42 -13.91 0.25
N ILE A 438 -0.23 -13.32 0.13
CA ILE A 438 0.27 -12.67 -1.08
C ILE A 438 1.78 -12.89 -1.18
N ARG A 439 2.32 -12.81 -2.39
CA ARG A 439 3.78 -12.85 -2.59
C ARG A 439 4.45 -11.67 -1.90
N LYS A 440 5.69 -11.87 -1.45
CA LYS A 440 6.53 -10.80 -0.84
C LYS A 440 5.85 -10.08 0.32
N LEU A 441 5.07 -10.83 1.15
CA LEU A 441 4.46 -10.26 2.35
C LEU A 441 5.57 -9.85 3.33
N PRO A 442 5.64 -8.58 3.77
CA PRO A 442 6.68 -8.14 4.70
C PRO A 442 6.61 -8.89 6.03
N HIS A 443 7.77 -9.30 6.57
CA HIS A 443 7.83 -10.01 7.87
C HIS A 443 7.22 -9.20 9.02
N GLU A 444 7.38 -7.88 9.00
CA GLU A 444 6.77 -6.98 9.99
C GLU A 444 5.23 -7.06 9.98
N LEU A 445 4.64 -7.32 8.80
CA LEU A 445 3.20 -7.53 8.66
C LEU A 445 2.80 -8.89 9.23
N VAL A 446 3.50 -9.96 8.90
CA VAL A 446 3.22 -11.31 9.44
C VAL A 446 3.25 -11.26 10.96
N GLU A 447 4.27 -10.60 11.55
CA GLU A 447 4.38 -10.44 13.01
C GLU A 447 3.25 -9.58 13.61
N ALA A 448 2.84 -8.51 12.92
CA ALA A 448 1.76 -7.66 13.40
C ALA A 448 0.39 -8.36 13.35
N PHE A 449 0.17 -9.19 12.33
CA PHE A 449 -1.06 -9.96 12.15
C PHE A 449 -1.05 -11.34 12.79
N LYS A 450 -0.01 -11.67 13.57
CA LYS A 450 0.10 -12.98 14.24
C LYS A 450 -1.15 -13.31 15.06
N SER A 451 -1.78 -12.33 15.70
CA SER A 451 -3.00 -12.55 16.48
C SER A 451 -4.25 -12.78 15.62
N THR A 452 -4.30 -12.28 14.38
CA THR A 452 -5.36 -12.64 13.41
C THR A 452 -5.10 -13.99 12.78
N LEU A 453 -3.85 -14.42 12.70
CA LEU A 453 -3.43 -15.74 12.24
C LEU A 453 -3.46 -16.79 13.37
N GLU A 454 -3.75 -16.42 14.61
CA GLU A 454 -3.95 -17.37 15.71
C GLU A 454 -5.07 -18.37 15.43
N GLU A 455 -6.12 -17.96 14.68
CA GLU A 455 -7.18 -18.88 14.26
C GLU A 455 -6.64 -20.01 13.35
N VAL A 456 -5.59 -19.77 12.57
CA VAL A 456 -4.88 -20.79 11.78
C VAL A 456 -4.10 -21.73 12.69
N ILE A 457 -3.38 -21.13 13.67
CA ILE A 457 -2.57 -21.90 14.63
C ILE A 457 -3.45 -22.80 15.52
N GLU A 458 -4.64 -22.34 15.88
CA GLU A 458 -5.56 -23.06 16.76
C GLU A 458 -6.56 -23.98 16.02
N ALA A 459 -6.64 -23.93 14.70
CA ALA A 459 -7.53 -24.76 13.92
C ALA A 459 -7.19 -26.25 14.07
N ASP A 460 -8.23 -27.09 14.15
CA ASP A 460 -8.10 -28.56 14.09
C ASP A 460 -7.90 -29.04 12.65
N LEU A 461 -8.42 -28.28 11.66
CA LEU A 461 -8.34 -28.57 10.22
C LEU A 461 -8.14 -27.27 9.45
N LEU A 462 -7.28 -27.28 8.44
CA LEU A 462 -7.07 -26.18 7.49
C LEU A 462 -7.69 -26.52 6.14
N LEU A 463 -8.45 -25.58 5.57
CA LEU A 463 -8.92 -25.64 4.19
C LEU A 463 -8.06 -24.69 3.36
N HIS A 464 -7.12 -25.23 2.62
CA HIS A 464 -6.24 -24.46 1.75
C HIS A 464 -6.94 -24.21 0.41
N VAL A 465 -7.59 -23.07 0.28
CA VAL A 465 -8.34 -22.67 -0.92
C VAL A 465 -7.38 -22.12 -1.97
N VAL A 466 -7.42 -22.73 -3.15
CA VAL A 466 -6.56 -22.42 -4.30
C VAL A 466 -7.44 -22.03 -5.48
N ASP A 467 -7.07 -20.98 -6.20
CA ASP A 467 -7.68 -20.60 -7.47
C ASP A 467 -7.15 -21.52 -8.58
N ALA A 468 -7.95 -22.47 -9.00
CA ALA A 468 -7.55 -23.44 -10.02
C ALA A 468 -7.51 -22.86 -11.44
N SER A 469 -8.11 -21.70 -11.67
CA SER A 469 -8.09 -20.99 -12.95
C SER A 469 -6.84 -20.14 -13.15
N ASN A 470 -5.98 -20.03 -12.12
CA ASN A 470 -4.78 -19.22 -12.17
C ASN A 470 -3.58 -20.04 -12.64
N GLU A 471 -2.87 -19.59 -13.67
CA GLU A 471 -1.67 -20.25 -14.23
C GLU A 471 -0.57 -20.44 -13.17
N ASP A 472 -0.50 -19.56 -12.16
CA ASP A 472 0.47 -19.58 -11.07
C ASP A 472 0.02 -20.35 -9.81
N ALA A 473 -1.07 -21.15 -9.89
CA ALA A 473 -1.66 -21.84 -8.73
C ALA A 473 -0.62 -22.61 -7.91
N ILE A 474 0.31 -23.32 -8.54
CA ILE A 474 1.37 -24.08 -7.87
C ILE A 474 2.30 -23.15 -7.06
N THR A 475 2.66 -22.01 -7.62
CA THR A 475 3.50 -21.02 -6.94
C THR A 475 2.77 -20.39 -5.76
N GLN A 476 1.46 -20.13 -5.91
CA GLN A 476 0.61 -19.67 -4.83
C GLN A 476 0.52 -20.68 -3.68
N ILE A 477 0.35 -21.98 -3.99
CA ILE A 477 0.37 -23.07 -3.00
C ILE A 477 1.68 -23.06 -2.22
N LYS A 478 2.82 -22.99 -2.91
CA LYS A 478 4.14 -22.93 -2.26
C LYS A 478 4.30 -21.70 -1.38
N THR A 479 3.79 -20.55 -1.82
CA THR A 479 3.81 -19.32 -1.02
C THR A 479 3.01 -19.45 0.27
N VAL A 480 1.80 -20.02 0.19
CA VAL A 480 0.96 -20.26 1.36
C VAL A 480 1.63 -21.24 2.31
N ASN A 481 2.19 -22.34 1.79
CA ASN A 481 2.89 -23.35 2.60
C ASN A 481 4.11 -22.75 3.32
N ASN A 482 4.85 -21.84 2.70
CA ASN A 482 5.95 -21.13 3.37
C ASN A 482 5.46 -20.31 4.57
N VAL A 483 4.36 -19.57 4.42
CA VAL A 483 3.77 -18.82 5.52
C VAL A 483 3.22 -19.74 6.62
N LEU A 484 2.57 -20.85 6.25
CA LEU A 484 2.13 -21.87 7.22
C LEU A 484 3.33 -22.47 7.99
N GLY A 485 4.48 -22.63 7.32
CA GLY A 485 5.74 -23.04 7.94
C GLY A 485 6.23 -22.04 8.97
N GLU A 486 6.22 -20.74 8.67
CA GLU A 486 6.58 -19.66 9.62
C GLU A 486 5.65 -19.61 10.84
N LEU A 487 4.39 -20.04 10.67
CA LEU A 487 3.39 -20.14 11.73
C LEU A 487 3.43 -21.47 12.51
N ASN A 488 4.30 -22.41 12.14
CA ASN A 488 4.34 -23.80 12.65
C ASN A 488 2.99 -24.52 12.53
N ALA A 489 2.30 -24.35 11.41
CA ALA A 489 0.98 -24.90 11.15
C ALA A 489 0.97 -25.99 10.05
N LEU A 490 2.12 -26.42 9.54
CA LEU A 490 2.23 -27.47 8.51
C LEU A 490 1.92 -28.88 9.03
N ASP A 491 2.05 -29.11 10.33
CA ASP A 491 1.76 -30.42 10.95
C ASP A 491 0.27 -30.68 11.14
N LYS A 492 -0.59 -29.72 10.76
CA LYS A 492 -2.05 -29.87 10.85
C LYS A 492 -2.62 -30.66 9.69
N ASN A 493 -3.83 -31.21 9.89
CA ASN A 493 -4.60 -31.74 8.78
C ASN A 493 -4.95 -30.61 7.80
N ILE A 494 -4.64 -30.82 6.52
CA ILE A 494 -4.91 -29.84 5.46
C ILE A 494 -5.71 -30.53 4.36
N ILE A 495 -6.82 -29.91 3.94
CA ILE A 495 -7.54 -30.26 2.72
C ILE A 495 -7.25 -29.13 1.70
N ILE A 496 -6.73 -29.49 0.53
CA ILE A 496 -6.54 -28.56 -0.58
C ILE A 496 -7.85 -28.46 -1.36
N VAL A 497 -8.40 -27.26 -1.42
CA VAL A 497 -9.66 -26.96 -2.08
C VAL A 497 -9.37 -26.23 -3.37
N LEU A 498 -9.39 -26.92 -4.51
CA LEU A 498 -9.25 -26.34 -5.84
C LEU A 498 -10.58 -25.69 -6.22
N ASN A 499 -10.63 -24.38 -6.07
CA ASN A 499 -11.82 -23.56 -6.34
C ASN A 499 -11.77 -22.96 -7.75
N LYS A 500 -12.90 -22.49 -8.25
CA LYS A 500 -13.11 -21.87 -9.58
C LYS A 500 -12.86 -22.85 -10.74
N ILE A 501 -13.17 -24.13 -10.55
CA ILE A 501 -13.03 -25.15 -11.61
C ILE A 501 -13.89 -24.85 -12.85
N ASP A 502 -14.93 -24.04 -12.69
CA ASP A 502 -15.80 -23.53 -13.77
C ASP A 502 -15.08 -22.59 -14.75
N ALA A 503 -13.99 -21.96 -14.31
CA ALA A 503 -13.17 -21.04 -15.10
C ALA A 503 -11.79 -21.65 -15.46
N ALA A 504 -11.44 -22.83 -14.90
CA ALA A 504 -10.15 -23.46 -15.11
C ALA A 504 -10.09 -24.25 -16.42
N TYR A 505 -8.94 -24.23 -17.08
CA TYR A 505 -8.68 -25.10 -18.23
C TYR A 505 -8.32 -26.50 -17.78
N GLU A 506 -8.76 -27.53 -18.54
CA GLU A 506 -8.51 -28.94 -18.19
C GLU A 506 -7.01 -29.30 -18.19
N GLU A 507 -6.21 -28.62 -19.00
CA GLU A 507 -4.75 -28.79 -19.05
C GLU A 507 -4.12 -28.39 -17.71
N ASP A 508 -4.50 -27.23 -17.15
CA ASP A 508 -4.01 -26.72 -15.86
C ASP A 508 -4.47 -27.59 -14.70
N MET A 509 -5.72 -28.05 -14.75
CA MET A 509 -6.26 -29.00 -13.78
C MET A 509 -5.48 -30.32 -13.75
N ASN A 510 -5.07 -30.83 -14.91
CA ASN A 510 -4.26 -32.03 -14.98
C ASN A 510 -2.87 -31.84 -14.38
N VAL A 511 -2.25 -30.67 -14.56
CA VAL A 511 -0.98 -30.31 -13.93
C VAL A 511 -1.14 -30.28 -12.39
N LEU A 512 -2.20 -29.63 -11.90
CA LEU A 512 -2.49 -29.56 -10.46
C LEU A 512 -2.74 -30.95 -9.86
N ARG A 513 -3.52 -31.83 -10.53
CA ARG A 513 -3.77 -33.22 -10.10
C ARG A 513 -2.48 -34.05 -10.01
N VAL A 514 -1.52 -33.80 -10.89
CA VAL A 514 -0.22 -34.50 -10.88
C VAL A 514 0.66 -33.99 -9.73
N GLU A 515 0.76 -32.68 -9.56
CA GLU A 515 1.60 -32.06 -8.53
C GLU A 515 1.09 -32.36 -7.11
N LEU A 516 -0.24 -32.42 -6.95
CA LEU A 516 -0.88 -32.65 -5.65
C LEU A 516 -1.19 -34.15 -5.39
N LYS A 517 -0.54 -35.03 -6.13
CA LYS A 517 -0.75 -36.48 -5.97
C LYS A 517 -0.31 -36.96 -4.58
N GLY A 518 -1.25 -37.46 -3.81
CA GLY A 518 -1.04 -37.92 -2.44
C GLY A 518 -1.55 -36.98 -1.36
N GLU A 519 -1.93 -35.78 -1.75
CA GLU A 519 -2.59 -34.81 -0.88
C GLU A 519 -4.12 -35.02 -0.85
N LYS A 520 -4.79 -34.51 0.16
CA LYS A 520 -6.25 -34.51 0.27
C LYS A 520 -6.80 -33.34 -0.55
N VAL A 521 -7.34 -33.63 -1.73
CA VAL A 521 -7.78 -32.61 -2.68
C VAL A 521 -9.28 -32.77 -2.98
N VAL A 522 -9.97 -31.62 -3.04
CA VAL A 522 -11.33 -31.54 -3.54
C VAL A 522 -11.42 -30.41 -4.58
N GLU A 523 -12.09 -30.70 -5.69
CA GLU A 523 -12.31 -29.77 -6.80
C GLU A 523 -13.72 -29.19 -6.67
N ILE A 524 -13.84 -27.85 -6.57
CA ILE A 524 -15.11 -27.16 -6.33
C ILE A 524 -15.31 -25.93 -7.22
N SER A 525 -16.56 -25.52 -7.37
CA SER A 525 -16.90 -24.15 -7.73
C SER A 525 -17.79 -23.55 -6.63
N ALA A 526 -17.25 -22.62 -5.86
CA ALA A 526 -18.01 -21.93 -4.81
C ALA A 526 -19.14 -21.06 -5.37
N VAL A 527 -18.97 -20.50 -6.57
CA VAL A 527 -19.98 -19.67 -7.23
C VAL A 527 -21.14 -20.52 -7.78
N ASN A 528 -20.80 -21.64 -8.43
CA ASN A 528 -21.77 -22.54 -9.06
C ASN A 528 -22.23 -23.68 -8.15
N GLU A 529 -21.81 -23.68 -6.87
CA GLU A 529 -22.17 -24.67 -5.84
C GLU A 529 -21.82 -26.13 -6.23
N ILE A 530 -20.73 -26.31 -7.00
CA ILE A 530 -20.28 -27.64 -7.45
C ILE A 530 -19.45 -28.29 -6.34
N ASN A 531 -19.74 -29.54 -6.00
CA ASN A 531 -19.02 -30.39 -5.05
C ASN A 531 -18.89 -29.85 -3.62
N LEU A 532 -19.75 -28.92 -3.19
CA LEU A 532 -19.71 -28.36 -1.83
C LEU A 532 -20.13 -29.37 -0.76
N GLU A 533 -21.09 -30.28 -1.06
CA GLU A 533 -21.50 -31.36 -0.18
C GLU A 533 -20.32 -32.31 0.06
N ARG A 534 -19.61 -32.72 -1.01
CA ARG A 534 -18.41 -33.54 -0.90
C ARG A 534 -17.32 -32.90 -0.03
N LEU A 535 -17.17 -31.58 -0.10
CA LEU A 535 -16.24 -30.87 0.78
C LEU A 535 -16.69 -30.96 2.24
N LEU A 536 -18.00 -30.83 2.54
CA LEU A 536 -18.55 -31.00 3.88
C LEU A 536 -18.32 -32.41 4.42
N ASP A 537 -18.51 -33.45 3.60
CA ASP A 537 -18.21 -34.84 3.96
C ASP A 537 -16.74 -35.03 4.33
N MET A 538 -15.82 -34.54 3.48
CA MET A 538 -14.39 -34.62 3.74
C MET A 538 -14.00 -33.86 5.02
N ILE A 539 -14.61 -32.69 5.29
CA ILE A 539 -14.42 -31.97 6.55
C ILE A 539 -14.87 -32.86 7.73
N GLY A 540 -16.02 -33.52 7.60
CA GLY A 540 -16.53 -34.41 8.62
C GLY A 540 -15.61 -35.60 8.92
N GLU A 541 -14.98 -36.19 7.89
CA GLU A 541 -14.03 -37.30 8.01
C GLU A 541 -12.71 -36.88 8.68
N GLU A 542 -12.20 -35.68 8.39
CA GLU A 542 -10.89 -35.20 8.83
C GLU A 542 -10.87 -34.53 10.21
N ILE A 543 -12.01 -34.07 10.68
CA ILE A 543 -12.12 -33.49 12.00
C ILE A 543 -12.06 -34.60 13.05
N PRO A 544 -11.19 -34.50 14.09
CA PRO A 544 -11.11 -35.48 15.17
C PRO A 544 -12.47 -35.73 15.81
N VAL A 545 -12.93 -36.94 15.77
CA VAL A 545 -14.17 -37.31 16.47
C VAL A 545 -13.88 -37.44 17.95
N LYS A 546 -14.34 -36.49 18.73
CA LYS A 546 -14.27 -36.51 20.21
C LYS A 546 -15.52 -37.15 20.80
N PHE A 547 -16.21 -38.03 20.02
CA PHE A 547 -17.36 -38.75 20.50
C PHE A 547 -16.99 -40.08 21.12
N ILE A 548 -17.74 -40.42 22.14
CA ILE A 548 -17.73 -41.73 22.77
C ILE A 548 -19.03 -42.41 22.39
N GLU A 549 -18.94 -43.60 21.76
CA GLU A 549 -20.13 -44.37 21.48
C GLU A 549 -20.60 -45.04 22.79
N LYS A 550 -21.83 -44.73 23.18
CA LYS A 550 -22.44 -45.19 24.42
C LYS A 550 -23.89 -45.60 24.21
N GLU A 551 -24.34 -46.49 25.13
CA GLU A 551 -25.70 -47.02 25.13
C GLU A 551 -26.38 -46.58 26.44
N PHE A 552 -27.60 -46.07 26.29
CA PHE A 552 -28.38 -45.56 27.43
C PHE A 552 -29.79 -46.15 27.42
N VAL A 553 -30.37 -46.36 28.63
CA VAL A 553 -31.82 -46.55 28.82
C VAL A 553 -32.34 -45.38 29.61
N ILE A 554 -33.03 -44.46 28.93
CA ILE A 554 -33.53 -43.21 29.51
C ILE A 554 -35.00 -43.41 29.89
N PRO A 555 -35.33 -43.34 31.21
CA PRO A 555 -36.70 -43.49 31.67
C PRO A 555 -37.66 -42.48 31.02
N TYR A 556 -38.93 -42.84 30.92
CA TYR A 556 -39.94 -41.98 30.26
C TYR A 556 -40.24 -40.67 30.99
N ASP A 557 -39.85 -40.52 32.23
CA ASP A 557 -39.94 -39.28 33.01
C ASP A 557 -38.79 -38.31 32.68
N ALA A 558 -37.70 -38.79 32.04
CA ALA A 558 -36.53 -38.01 31.65
C ALA A 558 -36.45 -37.73 30.15
N GLN A 559 -37.57 -37.70 29.43
CA GLN A 559 -37.63 -37.52 27.95
C GLN A 559 -36.98 -36.20 27.45
N ALA A 560 -36.79 -35.23 28.30
CA ALA A 560 -36.01 -34.02 27.98
C ALA A 560 -34.56 -34.36 27.57
N LEU A 561 -33.94 -35.39 28.17
CA LEU A 561 -32.59 -35.87 27.81
C LEU A 561 -32.58 -36.55 26.43
N VAL A 562 -33.64 -37.29 26.10
CA VAL A 562 -33.80 -37.90 24.76
C VAL A 562 -33.87 -36.80 23.71
N SER A 563 -34.68 -35.74 23.90
CA SER A 563 -34.74 -34.59 23.00
C SER A 563 -33.38 -33.90 22.86
N MET A 564 -32.64 -33.71 23.95
CA MET A 564 -31.30 -33.11 23.92
C MET A 564 -30.30 -33.99 23.17
N LEU A 565 -30.40 -35.33 23.28
CA LEU A 565 -29.57 -36.27 22.51
C LEU A 565 -29.87 -36.17 21.00
N HIS A 566 -31.13 -36.05 20.62
CA HIS A 566 -31.52 -35.84 19.23
C HIS A 566 -31.05 -34.51 18.66
N GLU A 567 -31.07 -33.46 19.46
CA GLU A 567 -30.63 -32.09 19.02
C GLU A 567 -29.13 -31.96 18.87
N SER A 568 -28.34 -32.71 19.64
CA SER A 568 -26.90 -32.43 19.81
C SER A 568 -25.98 -33.64 19.61
N CYS A 569 -26.50 -34.86 19.40
CA CYS A 569 -25.72 -36.07 19.24
C CYS A 569 -26.16 -36.86 18.02
N ASN A 570 -25.29 -37.74 17.51
CA ASN A 570 -25.62 -38.66 16.44
C ASN A 570 -26.24 -39.94 17.02
N ILE A 571 -27.54 -40.15 16.80
CA ILE A 571 -28.26 -41.35 17.25
C ILE A 571 -28.03 -42.49 16.25
N LEU A 572 -27.41 -43.57 16.71
CA LEU A 572 -27.14 -44.75 15.91
C LEU A 572 -28.31 -45.74 15.93
N CYS A 573 -28.96 -45.87 17.09
CA CYS A 573 -30.12 -46.75 17.25
C CYS A 573 -31.03 -46.21 18.36
N GLU A 574 -32.33 -46.29 18.17
CA GLU A 574 -33.35 -45.96 19.18
C GLU A 574 -34.37 -47.10 19.22
N ASP A 575 -34.76 -47.51 20.42
CA ASP A 575 -35.79 -48.53 20.64
C ASP A 575 -36.56 -48.22 21.94
N TYR A 576 -37.82 -48.59 21.99
CA TYR A 576 -38.68 -48.35 23.15
C TYR A 576 -38.83 -49.65 23.95
N LYS A 577 -38.30 -49.65 25.19
CA LYS A 577 -38.35 -50.75 26.12
C LYS A 577 -39.31 -50.48 27.27
N GLU A 578 -39.68 -51.50 28.03
CA GLU A 578 -40.58 -51.32 29.20
C GLU A 578 -40.02 -50.35 30.25
N GLU A 579 -38.68 -50.27 30.39
CA GLU A 579 -37.97 -49.46 31.38
C GLU A 579 -37.68 -48.03 30.90
N GLY A 580 -37.86 -47.74 29.59
CA GLY A 580 -37.55 -46.40 29.01
C GLY A 580 -37.11 -46.50 27.56
N THR A 581 -36.65 -45.39 27.02
CA THR A 581 -36.12 -45.29 25.66
C THR A 581 -34.67 -45.76 25.64
N TYR A 582 -34.38 -46.85 24.92
CA TYR A 582 -33.03 -47.31 24.65
C TYR A 582 -32.46 -46.46 23.50
N ILE A 583 -31.29 -45.88 23.74
CA ILE A 583 -30.57 -45.04 22.75
C ILE A 583 -29.12 -45.48 22.71
N LYS A 584 -28.65 -45.82 21.52
CA LYS A 584 -27.25 -45.97 21.19
C LYS A 584 -26.83 -44.74 20.42
N ALA A 585 -25.92 -43.94 21.00
CA ALA A 585 -25.52 -42.68 20.42
C ALA A 585 -24.02 -42.41 20.51
N GLN A 586 -23.51 -41.63 19.58
CA GLN A 586 -22.21 -41.03 19.68
C GLN A 586 -22.36 -39.71 20.43
N VAL A 587 -21.89 -39.67 21.69
CA VAL A 587 -22.04 -38.57 22.60
C VAL A 587 -20.69 -37.89 22.91
N TYR A 588 -20.69 -36.59 23.05
CA TYR A 588 -19.52 -35.87 23.57
C TYR A 588 -19.52 -35.88 25.13
N GLU A 589 -18.37 -35.61 25.71
CA GLU A 589 -18.12 -35.79 27.15
C GLU A 589 -19.13 -35.08 28.05
N GLU A 590 -19.59 -33.89 27.68
CA GLU A 590 -20.59 -33.12 28.46
C GLU A 590 -21.95 -33.82 28.45
N MET A 591 -22.39 -34.30 27.28
CA MET A 591 -23.67 -35.01 27.17
C MET A 591 -23.59 -36.40 27.82
N TYR A 592 -22.45 -37.09 27.69
CA TYR A 592 -22.18 -38.30 28.43
C TYR A 592 -22.35 -38.08 29.94
N ASN A 593 -21.75 -37.01 30.50
CA ASN A 593 -21.86 -36.70 31.93
C ASN A 593 -23.30 -36.43 32.37
N LYS A 594 -24.16 -35.87 31.50
CA LYS A 594 -25.61 -35.67 31.77
C LYS A 594 -26.40 -36.98 31.73
N CYS A 595 -26.00 -37.92 30.87
CA CYS A 595 -26.69 -39.19 30.64
C CYS A 595 -26.04 -40.39 31.37
N LYS A 596 -24.91 -40.19 32.04
CA LYS A 596 -24.07 -41.23 32.65
C LYS A 596 -24.83 -42.12 33.64
N GLU A 597 -25.83 -41.58 34.33
CA GLU A 597 -26.68 -42.35 35.27
C GLU A 597 -27.57 -43.37 34.55
N PHE A 598 -27.75 -43.25 33.27
CA PHE A 598 -28.60 -44.10 32.41
C PHE A 598 -27.77 -45.01 31.46
N GLU A 599 -26.43 -45.05 31.62
CA GLU A 599 -25.54 -45.91 30.82
C GLU A 599 -25.76 -47.37 31.18
N ILE A 600 -25.75 -48.25 30.15
CA ILE A 600 -25.89 -49.71 30.28
C ILE A 600 -24.52 -50.38 30.23
#